data_05e1d736aefeab086e8e0d4a5b31f0b6
#
_entry.id   05e1d736aefeab086e8e0d4a5b31f0b6
#
_cell.length_a   1.000
_cell.length_b   1.000
_cell.length_c   1.000
_cell.angle_alpha   90.00
_cell.angle_beta   90.00
_cell.angle_gamma   90.00
#
_symmetry.space_group_name_H-M   'P 1'
#
loop_
_entity.id
_entity.type
_entity.pdbx_description
1 polymer ?
#
loop_
_entity_poly.entity_id
_entity_poly.type
_entity_poly.pdbx_seq_one_letter_code
_entity_poly.pdbx_strand_id
1 'polypeptide(L)'
;MSDEDWRSLTPVPSPKGEGSKVTIPSVAQQLLTCAFHEIQEDATVDNALKAMPLLQEAMRRYPRNKNCLRYMAVVYRIMGEKDKAIDIYQQLLKHNCDSYLYAELAELTDDPGKKAALFCQAIQNQRQEKFRSGYRLELSRLLIDRDKSRAAYELLKCIASRKTQGFGITKEIQQMIQQLSGVQPVTDADQQEFYKKMVEKYPIC
;
A
#
# COMPACT_ATOMS: atom_id res chain seq x y z
N MET A 1 -9.56 -28.65 1.89
CA MET A 1 -9.96 -27.95 3.13
C MET A 1 -11.43 -28.20 3.38
N SER A 2 -11.76 -28.61 4.61
CA SER A 2 -13.14 -28.86 5.07
C SER A 2 -13.87 -27.53 5.36
N ASP A 3 -15.21 -27.59 5.52
CA ASP A 3 -15.98 -26.40 5.91
C ASP A 3 -15.61 -25.89 7.31
N GLU A 4 -15.11 -26.76 8.18
CA GLU A 4 -14.63 -26.40 9.52
C GLU A 4 -13.39 -25.54 9.49
N ASP A 5 -12.48 -25.75 8.53
CA ASP A 5 -11.26 -24.95 8.35
C ASP A 5 -11.53 -23.47 8.06
N TRP A 6 -12.74 -23.16 7.56
CA TRP A 6 -13.19 -21.80 7.25
C TRP A 6 -13.94 -21.11 8.40
N ARG A 7 -14.33 -21.83 9.45
CA ARG A 7 -15.00 -21.24 10.59
C ARG A 7 -14.00 -20.56 11.51
N SER A 8 -14.31 -19.34 11.94
CA SER A 8 -13.54 -18.68 13.01
C SER A 8 -13.63 -19.51 14.28
N LEU A 9 -12.48 -19.75 14.90
CA LEU A 9 -12.46 -20.39 16.21
C LEU A 9 -13.15 -19.47 17.24
N THR A 10 -13.82 -20.07 18.22
CA THR A 10 -14.57 -19.36 19.27
C THR A 10 -13.70 -18.32 19.97
N PRO A 11 -14.20 -17.13 20.30
CA PRO A 11 -13.43 -16.13 21.04
C PRO A 11 -12.93 -16.71 22.36
N VAL A 12 -11.61 -16.71 22.55
CA VAL A 12 -11.00 -17.08 23.83
C VAL A 12 -10.88 -15.80 24.68
N PRO A 13 -11.24 -15.82 25.98
CA PRO A 13 -11.00 -14.69 26.87
C PRO A 13 -9.52 -14.35 26.91
N SER A 14 -9.17 -13.07 26.79
CA SER A 14 -7.79 -12.62 26.93
C SER A 14 -7.27 -12.98 28.33
N PRO A 15 -6.07 -13.56 28.48
CA PRO A 15 -5.51 -13.90 29.79
C PRO A 15 -5.19 -12.66 30.67
N LYS A 16 -5.36 -11.44 30.15
CA LYS A 16 -5.07 -10.18 30.86
C LYS A 16 -6.29 -9.40 31.36
N GLY A 17 -7.47 -10.00 31.45
CA GLY A 17 -8.61 -9.37 32.16
C GLY A 17 -9.18 -8.10 31.54
N GLU A 18 -8.63 -7.59 30.46
CA GLU A 18 -9.18 -6.44 29.72
C GLU A 18 -10.13 -6.95 28.65
N GLY A 19 -11.40 -6.54 28.71
CA GLY A 19 -12.55 -7.05 27.98
C GLY A 19 -12.52 -7.05 26.45
N SER A 20 -11.38 -7.15 25.80
CA SER A 20 -11.24 -7.34 24.36
C SER A 20 -11.29 -8.83 24.02
N LYS A 21 -12.37 -9.26 23.39
CA LYS A 21 -12.49 -10.62 22.83
C LYS A 21 -11.50 -10.75 21.67
N VAL A 22 -10.41 -11.50 21.86
CA VAL A 22 -9.50 -11.86 20.77
C VAL A 22 -10.16 -12.96 19.94
N THR A 23 -10.54 -12.65 18.71
CA THR A 23 -11.03 -13.66 17.76
C THR A 23 -9.83 -14.35 17.12
N ILE A 24 -9.68 -15.65 17.35
CA ILE A 24 -8.63 -16.43 16.68
C ILE A 24 -9.04 -16.64 15.22
N PRO A 25 -8.19 -16.29 14.24
CA PRO A 25 -8.49 -16.51 12.84
C PRO A 25 -8.72 -18.01 12.54
N SER A 26 -9.62 -18.32 11.62
CA SER A 26 -9.80 -19.70 11.16
C SER A 26 -8.51 -20.23 10.50
N VAL A 27 -8.38 -21.55 10.41
CA VAL A 27 -7.25 -22.23 9.74
C VAL A 27 -7.09 -21.68 8.32
N ALA A 28 -8.18 -21.49 7.60
CA ALA A 28 -8.17 -20.92 6.25
C ALA A 28 -7.63 -19.48 6.23
N GLN A 29 -8.01 -18.63 7.18
CA GLN A 29 -7.49 -17.27 7.28
C GLN A 29 -5.98 -17.25 7.60
N GLN A 30 -5.52 -18.15 8.44
CA GLN A 30 -4.09 -18.29 8.74
C GLN A 30 -3.31 -18.72 7.50
N LEU A 31 -3.79 -19.74 6.77
CA LEU A 31 -3.17 -20.19 5.53
C LEU A 31 -3.16 -19.11 4.44
N LEU A 32 -4.24 -18.35 4.29
CA LEU A 32 -4.28 -17.20 3.38
C LEU A 32 -3.24 -16.14 3.74
N THR A 33 -3.08 -15.88 5.03
CA THR A 33 -2.08 -14.91 5.51
C THR A 33 -0.66 -15.41 5.25
N CYS A 34 -0.38 -16.68 5.52
CA CYS A 34 0.92 -17.28 5.23
C CYS A 34 1.23 -17.26 3.73
N ALA A 35 0.29 -17.71 2.88
CA ALA A 35 0.46 -17.68 1.44
C ALA A 35 0.69 -16.26 0.90
N PHE A 36 0.02 -15.27 1.49
CA PHE A 36 0.24 -13.87 1.11
C PHE A 36 1.61 -13.35 1.54
N HIS A 37 2.11 -13.74 2.71
CA HIS A 37 3.47 -13.39 3.13
C HIS A 37 4.52 -14.00 2.20
N GLU A 38 4.39 -15.27 1.84
CA GLU A 38 5.29 -15.92 0.87
C GLU A 38 5.29 -15.18 -0.48
N ILE A 39 4.12 -14.77 -0.96
CA ILE A 39 4.01 -13.98 -2.20
C ILE A 39 4.66 -12.59 -2.05
N GLN A 40 4.62 -11.98 -0.88
CA GLN A 40 5.28 -10.69 -0.65
C GLN A 40 6.81 -10.81 -0.55
N GLU A 41 7.30 -11.90 0.02
CA GLU A 41 8.74 -12.17 0.14
C GLU A 41 9.36 -12.61 -1.19
N ASP A 42 8.65 -13.44 -1.95
CA ASP A 42 9.06 -13.95 -3.25
C ASP A 42 7.90 -13.84 -4.26
N ALA A 43 7.85 -12.70 -4.94
CA ALA A 43 6.78 -12.33 -5.88
C ALA A 43 6.91 -13.05 -7.23
N THR A 44 6.92 -14.38 -7.23
CA THR A 44 6.99 -15.21 -8.43
C THR A 44 5.61 -15.62 -8.92
N VAL A 45 5.49 -15.84 -10.23
CA VAL A 45 4.28 -16.36 -10.85
C VAL A 45 3.91 -17.74 -10.30
N ASP A 46 4.92 -18.57 -9.97
CA ASP A 46 4.70 -19.90 -9.40
C ASP A 46 4.02 -19.82 -8.02
N ASN A 47 4.50 -18.95 -7.13
CA ASN A 47 3.88 -18.72 -5.82
C ASN A 47 2.47 -18.12 -5.95
N ALA A 48 2.26 -17.22 -6.91
CA ALA A 48 0.94 -16.67 -7.20
C ALA A 48 -0.05 -17.76 -7.67
N LEU A 49 0.39 -18.66 -8.57
CA LEU A 49 -0.42 -19.77 -9.06
C LEU A 49 -0.75 -20.78 -7.95
N LYS A 50 0.18 -21.07 -7.05
CA LYS A 50 -0.08 -21.96 -5.89
C LYS A 50 -1.12 -21.39 -4.93
N ALA A 51 -1.15 -20.08 -4.72
CA ALA A 51 -2.12 -19.43 -3.84
C ALA A 51 -3.51 -19.25 -4.49
N MET A 52 -3.60 -19.24 -5.81
CA MET A 52 -4.83 -18.95 -6.56
C MET A 52 -6.03 -19.80 -6.15
N PRO A 53 -5.95 -21.16 -6.06
CA PRO A 53 -7.10 -21.98 -5.69
C PRO A 53 -7.65 -21.64 -4.29
N LEU A 54 -6.77 -21.38 -3.33
CA LEU A 54 -7.16 -21.01 -1.98
C LEU A 54 -7.85 -19.64 -1.95
N LEU A 55 -7.33 -18.67 -2.71
CA LEU A 55 -7.92 -17.34 -2.83
C LEU A 55 -9.26 -17.35 -3.54
N GLN A 56 -9.42 -18.14 -4.60
CA GLN A 56 -10.70 -18.31 -5.30
C GLN A 56 -11.77 -18.89 -4.38
N GLU A 57 -11.45 -19.91 -3.60
CA GLU A 57 -12.39 -20.47 -2.62
C GLU A 57 -12.69 -19.46 -1.50
N ALA A 58 -11.70 -18.69 -1.03
CA ALA A 58 -11.92 -17.64 -0.06
C ALA A 58 -12.86 -16.55 -0.60
N MET A 59 -12.69 -16.12 -1.83
CA MET A 59 -13.56 -15.13 -2.46
C MET A 59 -14.98 -15.68 -2.71
N ARG A 60 -15.12 -16.95 -3.07
CA ARG A 60 -16.43 -17.59 -3.18
C ARG A 60 -17.21 -17.56 -1.86
N ARG A 61 -16.53 -17.80 -0.73
CA ARG A 61 -17.13 -17.80 0.61
C ARG A 61 -17.31 -16.39 1.20
N TYR A 62 -16.37 -15.51 0.92
CA TYR A 62 -16.28 -14.17 1.51
C TYR A 62 -16.07 -13.10 0.43
N PRO A 63 -17.03 -12.90 -0.48
CA PRO A 63 -16.87 -12.05 -1.67
C PRO A 63 -16.62 -10.55 -1.36
N ARG A 64 -16.91 -10.12 -0.12
CA ARG A 64 -16.71 -8.74 0.34
C ARG A 64 -15.54 -8.60 1.33
N ASN A 65 -14.77 -9.66 1.56
CA ASN A 65 -13.62 -9.57 2.46
C ASN A 65 -12.49 -8.79 1.79
N LYS A 66 -12.17 -7.62 2.35
CA LYS A 66 -11.18 -6.70 1.76
C LYS A 66 -9.77 -7.33 1.65
N ASN A 67 -9.39 -8.19 2.60
CA ASN A 67 -8.07 -8.84 2.56
C ASN A 67 -8.00 -9.87 1.44
N CYS A 68 -9.03 -10.70 1.27
CA CYS A 68 -9.10 -11.66 0.16
C CYS A 68 -9.07 -10.95 -1.20
N LEU A 69 -9.84 -9.86 -1.35
CA LEU A 69 -9.84 -9.05 -2.56
C LEU A 69 -8.45 -8.44 -2.82
N ARG A 70 -7.82 -7.84 -1.80
CA ARG A 70 -6.47 -7.29 -1.95
C ARG A 70 -5.44 -8.36 -2.34
N TYR A 71 -5.48 -9.53 -1.68
CA TYR A 71 -4.57 -10.64 -2.01
C TYR A 71 -4.75 -11.10 -3.46
N MET A 72 -5.99 -11.17 -3.94
CA MET A 72 -6.27 -11.49 -5.33
C MET A 72 -5.72 -10.42 -6.30
N ALA A 73 -5.84 -9.13 -5.96
CA ALA A 73 -5.27 -8.05 -6.76
C ALA A 73 -3.73 -8.15 -6.84
N VAL A 74 -3.06 -8.48 -5.73
CA VAL A 74 -1.61 -8.71 -5.71
C VAL A 74 -1.22 -9.91 -6.57
N VAL A 75 -1.97 -11.01 -6.50
CA VAL A 75 -1.74 -12.19 -7.35
C VAL A 75 -1.90 -11.84 -8.83
N TYR A 76 -2.97 -11.13 -9.21
CA TYR A 76 -3.15 -10.69 -10.61
C TYR A 76 -2.02 -9.77 -11.07
N ARG A 77 -1.54 -8.86 -10.22
CA ARG A 77 -0.39 -8.01 -10.53
C ARG A 77 0.86 -8.83 -10.84
N ILE A 78 1.17 -9.84 -10.05
CA ILE A 78 2.33 -10.72 -10.24
C ILE A 78 2.20 -11.54 -11.52
N MET A 79 0.99 -11.97 -11.85
CA MET A 79 0.69 -12.70 -13.07
C MET A 79 0.66 -11.83 -14.34
N GLY A 80 0.85 -10.51 -14.21
CA GLY A 80 0.77 -9.57 -15.34
C GLY A 80 -0.66 -9.21 -15.77
N GLU A 81 -1.68 -9.67 -15.04
CA GLU A 81 -3.10 -9.38 -15.28
C GLU A 81 -3.48 -7.99 -14.72
N LYS A 82 -2.83 -6.97 -15.28
CA LYS A 82 -2.85 -5.58 -14.76
C LYS A 82 -4.27 -5.04 -14.64
N ASP A 83 -5.10 -5.21 -15.64
CA ASP A 83 -6.46 -4.66 -15.66
C ASP A 83 -7.33 -5.26 -14.57
N LYS A 84 -7.24 -6.59 -14.35
CA LYS A 84 -7.97 -7.25 -13.27
C LYS A 84 -7.53 -6.77 -11.88
N ALA A 85 -6.24 -6.52 -11.70
CA ALA A 85 -5.74 -5.97 -10.45
C ALA A 85 -6.25 -4.54 -10.22
N ILE A 86 -6.24 -3.68 -11.24
CA ILE A 86 -6.75 -2.30 -11.19
C ILE A 86 -8.24 -2.29 -10.81
N ASP A 87 -9.06 -3.12 -11.45
CA ASP A 87 -10.51 -3.20 -11.18
C ASP A 87 -10.78 -3.54 -9.71
N ILE A 88 -10.02 -4.49 -9.14
CA ILE A 88 -10.18 -4.87 -7.74
C ILE A 88 -9.74 -3.73 -6.81
N TYR A 89 -8.61 -3.06 -7.07
CA TYR A 89 -8.19 -1.92 -6.25
C TYR A 89 -9.21 -0.78 -6.31
N GLN A 90 -9.76 -0.47 -7.48
CA GLN A 90 -10.82 0.55 -7.61
C GLN A 90 -12.08 0.14 -6.84
N GLN A 91 -12.48 -1.14 -6.90
CA GLN A 91 -13.59 -1.64 -6.10
C GLN A 91 -13.32 -1.50 -4.59
N LEU A 92 -12.12 -1.84 -4.13
CA LEU A 92 -11.72 -1.69 -2.73
C LEU A 92 -11.76 -0.23 -2.28
N LEU A 93 -11.26 0.69 -3.11
CA LEU A 93 -11.18 2.11 -2.81
C LEU A 93 -12.55 2.80 -2.72
N LYS A 94 -13.61 2.25 -3.31
CA LYS A 94 -14.99 2.76 -3.12
C LYS A 94 -15.46 2.68 -1.66
N HIS A 95 -14.90 1.77 -0.87
CA HIS A 95 -15.34 1.52 0.51
C HIS A 95 -14.22 1.62 1.55
N ASN A 96 -12.98 1.77 1.13
CA ASN A 96 -11.81 1.76 2.00
C ASN A 96 -10.82 2.84 1.58
N CYS A 97 -10.42 3.71 2.51
CA CYS A 97 -9.42 4.75 2.26
C CYS A 97 -8.04 4.34 2.82
N ASP A 98 -7.70 3.05 2.84
CA ASP A 98 -6.43 2.58 3.36
C ASP A 98 -5.28 3.05 2.46
N SER A 99 -4.27 3.68 3.03
CA SER A 99 -3.17 4.32 2.31
C SER A 99 -2.41 3.38 1.36
N TYR A 100 -2.24 2.12 1.76
CA TYR A 100 -1.54 1.12 0.94
C TYR A 100 -2.30 0.76 -0.34
N LEU A 101 -3.63 0.84 -0.37
CA LEU A 101 -4.43 0.57 -1.59
C LEU A 101 -4.15 1.60 -2.68
N TYR A 102 -4.02 2.88 -2.29
CA TYR A 102 -3.63 3.94 -3.23
C TYR A 102 -2.21 3.71 -3.77
N ALA A 103 -1.27 3.33 -2.90
CA ALA A 103 0.10 3.08 -3.30
C ALA A 103 0.22 1.87 -4.24
N GLU A 104 -0.46 0.76 -3.94
CA GLU A 104 -0.49 -0.44 -4.78
C GLU A 104 -1.14 -0.17 -6.15
N LEU A 105 -2.21 0.66 -6.20
CA LEU A 105 -2.80 1.10 -7.46
C LEU A 105 -1.86 2.04 -8.23
N ALA A 106 -1.09 2.90 -7.53
CA ALA A 106 -0.10 3.76 -8.16
C ALA A 106 0.98 2.97 -8.90
N GLU A 107 1.41 1.82 -8.37
CA GLU A 107 2.39 0.94 -9.03
C GLU A 107 1.87 0.41 -10.38
N LEU A 108 0.57 0.24 -10.53
CA LEU A 108 -0.08 -0.23 -11.75
C LEU A 108 -0.46 0.91 -12.72
N THR A 109 -0.30 2.17 -12.32
CA THR A 109 -0.72 3.33 -13.09
C THR A 109 0.43 3.85 -13.94
N ASP A 110 0.24 3.92 -15.27
CA ASP A 110 1.26 4.38 -16.22
C ASP A 110 1.28 5.92 -16.34
N ASP A 111 0.12 6.59 -16.20
CA ASP A 111 0.03 8.05 -16.22
C ASP A 111 0.72 8.65 -14.99
N PRO A 112 1.81 9.40 -15.18
CA PRO A 112 2.58 9.92 -14.06
C PRO A 112 1.84 10.97 -13.24
N GLY A 113 0.84 11.65 -13.81
CA GLY A 113 -0.03 12.58 -13.08
C GLY A 113 -0.98 11.84 -12.15
N LYS A 114 -1.67 10.83 -12.66
CA LYS A 114 -2.52 9.94 -11.86
C LYS A 114 -1.71 9.21 -10.79
N LYS A 115 -0.53 8.72 -11.13
CA LYS A 115 0.39 8.06 -10.19
C LYS A 115 0.78 8.98 -9.04
N ALA A 116 1.14 10.23 -9.34
CA ALA A 116 1.45 11.22 -8.32
C ALA A 116 0.24 11.54 -7.42
N ALA A 117 -0.96 11.67 -8.00
CA ALA A 117 -2.20 11.88 -7.24
C ALA A 117 -2.49 10.71 -6.28
N LEU A 118 -2.28 9.47 -6.71
CA LEU A 118 -2.43 8.28 -5.88
C LEU A 118 -1.45 8.28 -4.70
N PHE A 119 -0.18 8.66 -4.91
CA PHE A 119 0.75 8.81 -3.79
C PHE A 119 0.40 9.98 -2.88
N CYS A 120 -0.14 11.10 -3.39
CA CYS A 120 -0.69 12.17 -2.57
C CYS A 120 -1.82 11.65 -1.67
N GLN A 121 -2.75 10.86 -2.21
CA GLN A 121 -3.81 10.20 -1.43
C GLN A 121 -3.25 9.24 -0.37
N ALA A 122 -2.26 8.42 -0.74
CA ALA A 122 -1.62 7.50 0.20
C ALA A 122 -0.98 8.26 1.38
N ILE A 123 -0.29 9.38 1.12
CA ILE A 123 0.32 10.23 2.14
C ILE A 123 -0.75 10.85 3.05
N GLN A 124 -1.83 11.40 2.49
CA GLN A 124 -2.90 12.04 3.24
C GLN A 124 -3.68 11.05 4.12
N ASN A 125 -3.95 9.84 3.62
CA ASN A 125 -4.71 8.81 4.34
C ASN A 125 -3.86 8.03 5.36
N GLN A 126 -2.53 8.12 5.30
CA GLN A 126 -1.66 7.47 6.29
C GLN A 126 -1.53 8.34 7.55
N ARG A 127 -2.08 7.86 8.66
CA ARG A 127 -2.05 8.62 9.94
C ARG A 127 -0.66 8.66 10.59
N GLN A 128 0.11 7.59 10.45
CA GLN A 128 1.42 7.47 11.10
C GLN A 128 2.53 7.89 10.15
N GLU A 129 3.28 8.95 10.51
CA GLU A 129 4.35 9.50 9.68
C GLU A 129 5.41 8.45 9.29
N LYS A 130 5.71 7.52 10.21
CA LYS A 130 6.70 6.45 9.96
C LYS A 130 6.35 5.58 8.74
N PHE A 131 5.08 5.41 8.41
CA PHE A 131 4.65 4.61 7.26
C PHE A 131 4.50 5.43 5.97
N ARG A 132 4.68 6.76 6.02
CA ARG A 132 4.65 7.63 4.84
C ARG A 132 5.94 7.64 4.04
N SER A 133 7.06 7.19 4.63
CA SER A 133 8.39 7.33 4.03
C SER A 133 8.52 6.73 2.64
N GLY A 134 7.92 5.56 2.39
CA GLY A 134 7.89 4.93 1.06
C GLY A 134 7.11 5.76 0.05
N TYR A 135 5.91 6.20 0.40
CA TYR A 135 5.06 7.02 -0.49
C TYR A 135 5.71 8.35 -0.85
N ARG A 136 6.37 8.99 0.13
CA ARG A 136 7.12 10.23 -0.09
C ARG A 136 8.31 10.04 -1.02
N LEU A 137 9.02 8.92 -0.90
CA LEU A 137 10.13 8.61 -1.79
C LEU A 137 9.64 8.46 -3.24
N GLU A 138 8.56 7.70 -3.45
CA GLU A 138 7.97 7.52 -4.78
C GLU A 138 7.46 8.84 -5.37
N LEU A 139 6.78 9.66 -4.56
CA LEU A 139 6.32 10.97 -5.01
C LEU A 139 7.49 11.90 -5.35
N SER A 140 8.56 11.89 -4.56
CA SER A 140 9.77 12.64 -4.85
C SER A 140 10.41 12.24 -6.18
N ARG A 141 10.48 10.94 -6.50
CA ARG A 141 10.95 10.42 -7.81
C ARG A 141 10.13 10.97 -8.98
N LEU A 142 8.81 10.98 -8.84
CA LEU A 142 7.91 11.48 -9.89
C LEU A 142 8.03 12.99 -10.11
N LEU A 143 8.43 13.73 -9.08
CA LEU A 143 8.52 15.18 -9.11
C LEU A 143 9.92 15.70 -9.47
N ILE A 144 10.98 14.90 -9.33
CA ILE A 144 12.36 15.38 -9.39
C ILE A 144 12.71 16.13 -10.71
N ASP A 145 12.14 15.72 -11.83
CA ASP A 145 12.35 16.36 -13.13
C ASP A 145 11.29 17.41 -13.47
N ARG A 146 10.22 17.54 -12.66
CA ARG A 146 9.07 18.42 -12.94
C ARG A 146 8.95 19.57 -11.96
N ASP A 147 9.20 19.29 -10.68
CA ASP A 147 9.11 20.28 -9.61
C ASP A 147 10.10 19.91 -8.50
N LYS A 148 11.33 20.39 -8.69
CA LYS A 148 12.45 20.08 -7.77
C LYS A 148 12.20 20.54 -6.34
N SER A 149 11.49 21.66 -6.13
CA SER A 149 11.22 22.17 -4.80
C SER A 149 10.28 21.26 -4.00
N ARG A 150 9.24 20.71 -4.66
CA ARG A 150 8.36 19.69 -4.05
C ARG A 150 9.05 18.35 -3.91
N ALA A 151 9.86 17.95 -4.89
CA ALA A 151 10.67 16.73 -4.76
C ALA A 151 11.60 16.81 -3.54
N ALA A 152 12.27 17.95 -3.34
CA ALA A 152 13.14 18.18 -2.18
C ALA A 152 12.35 18.10 -0.86
N TYR A 153 11.16 18.69 -0.79
CA TYR A 153 10.28 18.59 0.37
C TYR A 153 9.98 17.14 0.73
N GLU A 154 9.51 16.35 -0.24
CA GLU A 154 9.14 14.93 0.00
C GLU A 154 10.36 14.10 0.41
N LEU A 155 11.50 14.33 -0.24
CA LEU A 155 12.74 13.62 0.09
C LEU A 155 13.20 13.93 1.52
N LEU A 156 13.16 15.19 1.95
CA LEU A 156 13.52 15.58 3.31
C LEU A 156 12.62 14.95 4.36
N LYS A 157 11.29 14.95 4.14
CA LYS A 157 10.33 14.30 5.04
C LYS A 157 10.53 12.77 5.06
N CYS A 158 10.84 12.15 3.92
CA CYS A 158 11.20 10.73 3.84
C CYS A 158 12.45 10.44 4.70
N ILE A 159 13.52 11.20 4.53
CA ILE A 159 14.78 11.02 5.26
C ILE A 159 14.55 11.18 6.77
N ALA A 160 13.82 12.23 7.18
CA ALA A 160 13.49 12.47 8.59
C ALA A 160 12.74 11.28 9.20
N SER A 161 11.73 10.76 8.49
CA SER A 161 10.96 9.60 8.93
C SER A 161 11.81 8.33 9.02
N ARG A 162 12.69 8.07 8.04
CA ARG A 162 13.60 6.92 8.07
C ARG A 162 14.58 7.00 9.23
N LYS A 163 15.13 8.18 9.49
CA LYS A 163 16.06 8.43 10.61
C LYS A 163 15.41 8.14 11.97
N THR A 164 14.16 8.55 12.17
CA THR A 164 13.43 8.27 13.42
C THR A 164 13.16 6.79 13.64
N GLN A 165 13.17 5.99 12.58
CA GLN A 165 13.00 4.54 12.61
C GLN A 165 14.31 3.75 12.67
N GLY A 166 15.47 4.45 12.69
CA GLY A 166 16.79 3.81 12.65
C GLY A 166 17.20 3.26 11.28
N PHE A 167 16.46 3.59 10.20
CA PHE A 167 16.83 3.16 8.85
C PHE A 167 17.90 4.07 8.24
N GLY A 168 18.89 3.43 7.61
CA GLY A 168 19.93 4.13 6.87
C GLY A 168 19.41 4.79 5.57
N ILE A 169 20.28 5.62 4.98
CA ILE A 169 20.06 6.26 3.69
C ILE A 169 20.58 5.32 2.60
N THR A 170 19.72 4.94 1.65
CA THR A 170 20.09 4.09 0.53
C THR A 170 20.92 4.85 -0.51
N LYS A 171 21.66 4.13 -1.37
CA LYS A 171 22.41 4.74 -2.49
C LYS A 171 21.52 5.62 -3.38
N GLU A 172 20.31 5.19 -3.63
CA GLU A 172 19.33 5.93 -4.41
C GLU A 172 18.95 7.26 -3.74
N ILE A 173 18.61 7.23 -2.45
CA ILE A 173 18.32 8.47 -1.70
C ILE A 173 19.53 9.41 -1.73
N GLN A 174 20.77 8.90 -1.65
CA GLN A 174 21.98 9.70 -1.78
C GLN A 174 22.09 10.38 -3.15
N GLN A 175 21.78 9.67 -4.23
CA GLN A 175 21.75 10.23 -5.59
C GLN A 175 20.70 11.34 -5.71
N MET A 176 19.49 11.12 -5.17
CA MET A 176 18.44 12.15 -5.18
C MET A 176 18.84 13.39 -4.36
N ILE A 177 19.53 13.22 -3.22
CA ILE A 177 20.07 14.34 -2.44
C ILE A 177 21.06 15.16 -3.29
N GLN A 178 21.94 14.49 -4.06
CA GLN A 178 22.88 15.18 -4.95
C GLN A 178 22.16 15.95 -6.06
N GLN A 179 21.15 15.36 -6.69
CA GLN A 179 20.36 16.00 -7.75
C GLN A 179 19.56 17.22 -7.24
N LEU A 180 19.16 17.20 -5.98
CA LEU A 180 18.38 18.26 -5.34
C LEU A 180 19.27 19.20 -4.47
N SER A 181 20.59 19.09 -4.58
CA SER A 181 21.50 19.95 -3.84
C SER A 181 21.29 21.43 -4.18
N GLY A 182 21.15 22.26 -3.17
CA GLY A 182 20.88 23.70 -3.31
C GLY A 182 19.43 24.07 -3.65
N VAL A 183 18.55 23.09 -3.85
CA VAL A 183 17.13 23.35 -4.09
C VAL A 183 16.43 23.63 -2.75
N GLN A 184 15.72 24.76 -2.69
CA GLN A 184 14.90 25.10 -1.52
C GLN A 184 13.58 24.33 -1.59
N PRO A 185 13.20 23.59 -0.52
CA PRO A 185 11.92 22.91 -0.45
C PRO A 185 10.77 23.91 -0.31
N VAL A 186 9.59 23.55 -0.79
CA VAL A 186 8.36 24.30 -0.55
C VAL A 186 7.95 24.26 0.94
N THR A 187 7.04 25.15 1.34
CA THR A 187 6.47 25.13 2.69
C THR A 187 5.49 23.95 2.89
N ASP A 188 5.21 23.61 4.15
CA ASP A 188 4.19 22.60 4.48
C ASP A 188 2.81 22.99 3.91
N ALA A 189 2.45 24.28 3.95
CA ALA A 189 1.18 24.78 3.43
C ALA A 189 1.07 24.58 1.89
N ASP A 190 2.11 24.99 1.15
CA ASP A 190 2.15 24.84 -0.32
C ASP A 190 2.10 23.37 -0.74
N GLN A 191 2.71 22.49 0.04
CA GLN A 191 2.68 21.06 -0.25
C GLN A 191 1.29 20.44 0.04
N GLN A 192 0.62 20.86 1.12
CA GLN A 192 -0.74 20.41 1.40
C GLN A 192 -1.74 20.88 0.31
N GLU A 193 -1.58 22.10 -0.17
CA GLU A 193 -2.38 22.59 -1.29
C GLU A 193 -2.10 21.80 -2.59
N PHE A 194 -0.85 21.49 -2.86
CA PHE A 194 -0.50 20.62 -3.98
C PHE A 194 -1.18 19.26 -3.92
N TYR A 195 -1.17 18.60 -2.75
CA TYR A 195 -1.86 17.32 -2.60
C TYR A 195 -3.35 17.44 -2.94
N LYS A 196 -4.03 18.46 -2.43
CA LYS A 196 -5.46 18.70 -2.74
C LYS A 196 -5.69 18.88 -4.23
N LYS A 197 -4.91 19.76 -4.88
CA LYS A 197 -5.01 20.01 -6.32
C LYS A 197 -4.77 18.75 -7.16
N MET A 198 -3.80 17.91 -6.78
CA MET A 198 -3.52 16.66 -7.48
C MET A 198 -4.70 15.69 -7.39
N VAL A 199 -5.31 15.56 -6.22
CA VAL A 199 -6.46 14.69 -6.00
C VAL A 199 -7.70 15.19 -6.76
N GLU A 200 -7.95 16.49 -6.75
CA GLU A 200 -9.06 17.11 -7.49
C GLU A 200 -8.89 16.96 -9.01
N LYS A 201 -7.66 17.12 -9.51
CA LYS A 201 -7.36 17.00 -10.94
C LYS A 201 -7.46 15.58 -11.47
N TYR A 202 -7.15 14.58 -10.64
CA TYR A 202 -7.16 13.17 -10.99
C TYR A 202 -8.03 12.38 -10.01
N PRO A 203 -9.35 12.50 -10.10
CA PRO A 203 -10.25 11.74 -9.22
C PRO A 203 -10.08 10.24 -9.48
N ILE A 204 -10.05 9.46 -8.40
CA ILE A 204 -9.75 8.03 -8.45
C ILE A 204 -11.03 7.19 -8.55
N CYS A 205 -12.18 7.77 -8.19
CA CYS A 205 -13.51 7.14 -8.24
C CYS A 205 -14.54 8.21 -8.63
#